data_e51395d0bcd5e668961a1f3240b69aef
#
_entry.id   e51395d0bcd5e668961a1f3240b69aef
#
_cell.length_a   1.000
_cell.length_b   1.000
_cell.length_c   1.000
_cell.angle_alpha   90.00
_cell.angle_beta   90.00
_cell.angle_gamma   90.00
#
_symmetry.space_group_name_H-M   'P 1'
#
loop_
_entity.id
_entity.type
_entity.pdbx_description
1 polymer ?
#
loop_
_entity_poly.entity_id
_entity_poly.type
_entity_poly.pdbx_seq_one_letter_code
_entity_poly.pdbx_strand_id
1 'polypeptide(L)'
;MKVFRIFIITFSYYLISCNADISKEKNNNQKSFQKVKIYSVPSSFTFAGESIPLDLPDVRERFDKELHVNSYLHSSTILLLKRARRWLPQISEILKSNDIPEDFKYLPVIESGLENAISYKRAVGFWQFLAPTARENGLVVNNEIDERYDPIKSTYAAVKYLKKANKKFDNWVSSAASYNRGVRGIENSMKSQKVNDFFSLYLNKETTRYIYRILAVKAIFEDPSKYGFNLDSLDYYYPEKLKEYKITRSIPNLTNWSLTNGSNYKELKRYNPWLRKNSLTLRKNKNYIIYLPNR
;
A
#
# COMPACT_ATOMS: atom_id res chain seq x y z
N MET A 1 36.55 -17.57 -91.78
CA MET A 1 35.20 -16.90 -91.79
C MET A 1 34.27 -17.66 -90.85
N LYS A 2 34.00 -17.10 -89.67
CA LYS A 2 33.19 -17.73 -88.67
C LYS A 2 31.81 -17.06 -88.71
N VAL A 3 30.78 -17.89 -89.00
CA VAL A 3 29.36 -17.47 -89.01
C VAL A 3 28.81 -17.52 -87.57
N PHE A 4 28.37 -16.38 -87.04
CA PHE A 4 27.74 -16.29 -85.80
C PHE A 4 26.24 -16.54 -85.99
N ARG A 5 25.70 -17.59 -85.36
CA ARG A 5 24.25 -17.83 -85.28
C ARG A 5 23.69 -17.12 -84.08
N ILE A 6 22.79 -16.18 -84.32
CA ILE A 6 21.99 -15.49 -83.32
C ILE A 6 20.81 -16.35 -83.01
N PHE A 7 20.69 -16.80 -81.73
CA PHE A 7 19.50 -17.43 -81.22
C PHE A 7 18.54 -16.36 -80.64
N ILE A 8 17.39 -16.17 -81.25
CA ILE A 8 16.32 -15.31 -80.74
C ILE A 8 15.46 -16.19 -79.85
N ILE A 9 15.50 -15.92 -78.53
CA ILE A 9 14.60 -16.53 -77.56
C ILE A 9 13.42 -15.59 -77.40
N THR A 10 12.25 -16.01 -77.92
CA THR A 10 10.98 -15.32 -77.69
C THR A 10 10.42 -15.69 -76.30
N PHE A 11 10.39 -14.69 -75.44
CA PHE A 11 9.83 -14.80 -74.07
C PHE A 11 8.36 -14.47 -74.14
N SER A 12 7.48 -15.51 -74.09
CA SER A 12 6.02 -15.34 -74.03
C SER A 12 5.65 -14.93 -72.62
N TYR A 13 5.21 -13.68 -72.43
CA TYR A 13 4.60 -13.22 -71.19
C TYR A 13 3.19 -13.76 -71.07
N TYR A 14 2.98 -14.72 -70.16
CA TYR A 14 1.65 -15.06 -69.67
C TYR A 14 1.24 -14.00 -68.64
N LEU A 15 0.34 -13.10 -68.99
CA LEU A 15 -0.34 -12.21 -68.04
C LEU A 15 -1.40 -13.05 -67.30
N ILE A 16 -1.03 -13.50 -66.11
CA ILE A 16 -2.03 -14.01 -65.16
C ILE A 16 -2.66 -12.79 -64.49
N SER A 17 -3.86 -12.46 -64.92
CA SER A 17 -4.70 -11.47 -64.23
C SER A 17 -5.21 -12.09 -62.94
N CYS A 18 -4.52 -11.83 -61.81
CA CYS A 18 -5.08 -12.04 -60.49
C CYS A 18 -6.03 -10.90 -60.19
N ASN A 19 -7.34 -11.13 -60.33
CA ASN A 19 -8.33 -10.31 -59.67
C ASN A 19 -8.20 -10.54 -58.15
N ALA A 20 -7.38 -9.70 -57.48
CA ALA A 20 -7.42 -9.60 -56.07
C ALA A 20 -8.62 -8.73 -55.71
N ASP A 21 -9.69 -9.39 -55.22
CA ASP A 21 -10.74 -8.70 -54.48
C ASP A 21 -10.08 -8.00 -53.26
N ILE A 22 -9.79 -6.74 -53.43
CA ILE A 22 -9.42 -5.86 -52.30
C ILE A 22 -10.72 -5.66 -51.52
N SER A 23 -11.03 -6.65 -50.66
CA SER A 23 -11.92 -6.40 -49.54
C SER A 23 -11.31 -5.22 -48.73
N LYS A 24 -11.97 -4.06 -48.85
CA LYS A 24 -11.68 -2.91 -48.00
C LYS A 24 -11.91 -3.33 -46.55
N GLU A 25 -10.91 -3.93 -45.92
CA GLU A 25 -10.83 -3.86 -44.47
C GLU A 25 -10.88 -2.37 -44.08
N LYS A 26 -12.07 -1.96 -43.63
CA LYS A 26 -12.21 -0.72 -42.91
C LYS A 26 -11.31 -0.84 -41.70
N ASN A 27 -10.09 -0.37 -41.86
CA ASN A 27 -9.17 -0.10 -40.76
C ASN A 27 -9.84 0.97 -39.86
N ASN A 28 -10.71 0.47 -38.96
CA ASN A 28 -11.28 1.25 -37.89
C ASN A 28 -10.15 1.51 -36.89
N ASN A 29 -9.13 2.24 -37.32
CA ASN A 29 -8.20 2.94 -36.45
C ASN A 29 -8.97 4.06 -35.74
N GLN A 30 -10.03 3.73 -35.01
CA GLN A 30 -10.49 4.59 -33.95
C GLN A 30 -9.32 4.67 -32.96
N LYS A 31 -8.55 5.74 -33.08
CA LYS A 31 -7.70 6.19 -31.95
C LYS A 31 -8.64 6.26 -30.77
N SER A 32 -8.60 5.24 -29.91
CA SER A 32 -9.33 5.25 -28.66
C SER A 32 -8.70 6.32 -27.79
N PHE A 33 -9.17 7.54 -27.93
CA PHE A 33 -8.82 8.58 -26.97
C PHE A 33 -9.28 8.07 -25.61
N GLN A 34 -8.34 7.94 -24.68
CA GLN A 34 -8.68 7.57 -23.31
C GLN A 34 -9.68 8.61 -22.79
N LYS A 35 -10.94 8.21 -22.68
CA LYS A 35 -12.00 9.10 -22.20
C LYS A 35 -11.75 9.35 -20.71
N VAL A 36 -11.43 10.59 -20.38
CA VAL A 36 -11.26 11.01 -18.98
C VAL A 36 -12.60 10.88 -18.26
N LYS A 37 -12.62 10.09 -17.18
CA LYS A 37 -13.82 9.85 -16.36
C LYS A 37 -13.75 10.71 -15.10
N ILE A 38 -14.81 11.45 -14.81
CA ILE A 38 -14.95 12.16 -13.54
C ILE A 38 -15.64 11.25 -12.54
N TYR A 39 -15.05 11.09 -11.36
CA TYR A 39 -15.59 10.27 -10.28
C TYR A 39 -16.27 11.16 -9.25
N SER A 40 -17.55 10.94 -9.01
CA SER A 40 -18.30 11.75 -8.05
C SER A 40 -17.99 11.34 -6.61
N VAL A 41 -17.85 12.31 -5.73
CA VAL A 41 -17.83 12.11 -4.29
C VAL A 41 -19.17 11.47 -3.86
N PRO A 42 -19.18 10.45 -3.02
CA PRO A 42 -20.42 9.88 -2.49
C PRO A 42 -21.31 10.95 -1.84
N SER A 43 -22.64 10.72 -1.82
CA SER A 43 -23.58 11.60 -1.13
C SER A 43 -23.42 11.59 0.38
N SER A 44 -23.04 10.42 0.93
CA SER A 44 -22.68 10.22 2.33
C SER A 44 -21.45 9.33 2.43
N PHE A 45 -20.65 9.53 3.45
CA PHE A 45 -19.45 8.72 3.70
C PHE A 45 -19.14 8.68 5.19
N THR A 46 -18.54 7.58 5.65
CA THR A 46 -18.14 7.42 7.04
C THR A 46 -16.70 6.97 7.16
N PHE A 47 -16.06 7.30 8.26
CA PHE A 47 -14.78 6.75 8.69
C PHE A 47 -14.87 6.33 10.15
N ALA A 48 -14.52 5.09 10.42
CA ALA A 48 -14.56 4.52 11.79
C ALA A 48 -15.93 4.66 12.48
N GLY A 49 -17.03 4.62 11.70
CA GLY A 49 -18.39 4.83 12.19
C GLY A 49 -18.81 6.31 12.32
N GLU A 50 -17.89 7.26 12.15
CA GLU A 50 -18.18 8.69 12.22
C GLU A 50 -18.54 9.24 10.84
N SER A 51 -19.62 10.05 10.76
CA SER A 51 -20.05 10.68 9.52
C SER A 51 -19.09 11.79 9.08
N ILE A 52 -18.79 11.83 7.78
CA ILE A 52 -17.99 12.90 7.17
C ILE A 52 -18.94 14.01 6.72
N PRO A 53 -18.75 15.27 7.14
CA PRO A 53 -19.64 16.37 6.82
C PRO A 53 -19.46 16.86 5.37
N LEU A 54 -19.98 16.07 4.40
CA LEU A 54 -19.86 16.33 2.97
C LEU A 54 -20.75 17.48 2.46
N ASP A 55 -21.60 18.03 3.31
CA ASP A 55 -22.34 19.27 3.12
C ASP A 55 -21.45 20.51 3.21
N LEU A 56 -20.31 20.42 3.91
CA LEU A 56 -19.29 21.48 3.94
C LEU A 56 -18.51 21.52 2.63
N PRO A 57 -18.53 22.66 1.89
CA PRO A 57 -17.91 22.74 0.56
C PRO A 57 -16.42 22.37 0.56
N ASP A 58 -15.64 22.86 1.52
CA ASP A 58 -14.21 22.60 1.60
C ASP A 58 -13.89 21.12 1.93
N VAL A 59 -14.71 20.44 2.74
CA VAL A 59 -14.59 19.00 3.03
C VAL A 59 -14.83 18.20 1.75
N ARG A 60 -15.91 18.53 1.03
CA ARG A 60 -16.27 17.90 -0.23
C ARG A 60 -15.18 18.07 -1.29
N GLU A 61 -14.71 19.31 -1.50
CA GLU A 61 -13.66 19.62 -2.48
C GLU A 61 -12.33 18.91 -2.19
N ARG A 62 -11.94 18.82 -0.92
CA ARG A 62 -10.70 18.14 -0.51
C ARG A 62 -10.81 16.63 -0.70
N PHE A 63 -11.98 16.05 -0.41
CA PHE A 63 -12.22 14.63 -0.67
C PHE A 63 -12.23 14.35 -2.17
N ASP A 64 -12.94 15.15 -2.97
CA ASP A 64 -13.00 15.07 -4.42
C ASP A 64 -11.59 15.09 -5.04
N LYS A 65 -10.77 16.04 -4.60
CA LYS A 65 -9.37 16.13 -5.03
C LYS A 65 -8.57 14.87 -4.77
N GLU A 66 -8.59 14.35 -3.53
CA GLU A 66 -7.81 13.15 -3.19
C GLU A 66 -8.37 11.90 -3.87
N LEU A 67 -9.68 11.85 -4.09
CA LEU A 67 -10.32 10.77 -4.84
C LEU A 67 -9.81 10.75 -6.30
N HIS A 68 -9.79 11.89 -6.99
CA HIS A 68 -9.27 11.99 -8.34
C HIS A 68 -7.77 11.69 -8.41
N VAL A 69 -6.97 12.26 -7.50
CA VAL A 69 -5.53 11.99 -7.45
C VAL A 69 -5.26 10.49 -7.36
N ASN A 70 -5.91 9.78 -6.44
CA ASN A 70 -5.68 8.35 -6.27
C ASN A 70 -6.29 7.52 -7.41
N SER A 71 -7.41 7.92 -8.00
CA SER A 71 -8.01 7.22 -9.14
C SER A 71 -7.15 7.34 -10.41
N TYR A 72 -6.43 8.45 -10.60
CA TYR A 72 -5.59 8.66 -11.78
C TYR A 72 -4.11 8.28 -11.59
N LEU A 73 -3.67 8.00 -10.36
CA LEU A 73 -2.38 7.37 -10.09
C LEU A 73 -2.44 5.85 -10.34
N HIS A 74 -2.83 5.44 -11.55
CA HIS A 74 -3.19 4.06 -11.91
C HIS A 74 -2.17 3.04 -11.42
N SER A 75 -0.90 3.18 -11.77
CA SER A 75 0.15 2.22 -11.40
C SER A 75 0.31 2.11 -9.87
N SER A 76 0.31 3.22 -9.16
CA SER A 76 0.41 3.25 -7.70
C SER A 76 -0.80 2.57 -7.06
N THR A 77 -2.01 2.95 -7.47
CA THR A 77 -3.25 2.41 -6.88
C THR A 77 -3.44 0.92 -7.18
N ILE A 78 -3.11 0.46 -8.40
CA ILE A 78 -3.08 -0.97 -8.73
C ILE A 78 -2.15 -1.74 -7.80
N LEU A 79 -0.92 -1.25 -7.59
CA LEU A 79 0.03 -1.91 -6.69
C LEU A 79 -0.43 -1.92 -5.24
N LEU A 80 -1.10 -0.84 -4.78
CA LEU A 80 -1.72 -0.80 -3.45
C LEU A 80 -2.81 -1.87 -3.31
N LEU A 81 -3.74 -1.97 -4.27
CA LEU A 81 -4.79 -2.98 -4.28
C LEU A 81 -4.22 -4.41 -4.28
N LYS A 82 -3.18 -4.67 -5.09
CA LYS A 82 -2.51 -5.98 -5.14
C LYS A 82 -1.88 -6.36 -3.80
N ARG A 83 -1.17 -5.44 -3.14
CA ARG A 83 -0.55 -5.65 -1.82
C ARG A 83 -1.57 -5.77 -0.70
N ALA A 84 -2.65 -5.02 -0.78
CA ALA A 84 -3.72 -5.00 0.20
C ALA A 84 -4.30 -6.41 0.43
N ARG A 85 -4.47 -7.20 -0.62
CA ARG A 85 -4.98 -8.57 -0.51
C ARG A 85 -4.12 -9.47 0.38
N ARG A 86 -2.81 -9.22 0.41
CA ARG A 86 -1.87 -9.96 1.27
C ARG A 86 -1.94 -9.53 2.73
N TRP A 87 -2.05 -8.22 2.99
CA TRP A 87 -1.77 -7.66 4.31
C TRP A 87 -3.00 -7.19 5.08
N LEU A 88 -4.00 -6.61 4.40
CA LEU A 88 -5.14 -6.03 5.09
C LEU A 88 -5.99 -7.05 5.87
N PRO A 89 -6.18 -8.31 5.44
CA PRO A 89 -6.94 -9.26 6.24
C PRO A 89 -6.34 -9.47 7.64
N GLN A 90 -5.01 -9.65 7.74
CA GLN A 90 -4.32 -9.83 9.03
C GLN A 90 -4.34 -8.55 9.87
N ILE A 91 -4.14 -7.39 9.24
CA ILE A 91 -4.21 -6.08 9.91
C ILE A 91 -5.62 -5.84 10.46
N SER A 92 -6.66 -6.09 9.64
CA SER A 92 -8.07 -5.97 10.04
C SER A 92 -8.40 -6.83 11.26
N GLU A 93 -7.97 -8.09 11.25
CA GLU A 93 -8.20 -9.02 12.37
C GLU A 93 -7.58 -8.49 13.68
N ILE A 94 -6.34 -7.99 13.62
CA ILE A 94 -5.67 -7.41 14.78
C ILE A 94 -6.41 -6.16 15.27
N LEU A 95 -6.86 -5.28 14.36
CA LEU A 95 -7.60 -4.08 14.73
C LEU A 95 -8.91 -4.44 15.41
N LYS A 96 -9.73 -5.31 14.80
CA LYS A 96 -11.02 -5.78 15.33
C LYS A 96 -10.88 -6.45 16.69
N SER A 97 -9.95 -7.39 16.83
CA SER A 97 -9.71 -8.11 18.09
C SER A 97 -9.19 -7.21 19.23
N ASN A 98 -8.88 -5.97 18.93
CA ASN A 98 -8.45 -4.95 19.89
C ASN A 98 -9.37 -3.73 19.96
N ASP A 99 -10.62 -3.83 19.52
CA ASP A 99 -11.63 -2.76 19.56
C ASP A 99 -11.20 -1.47 18.83
N ILE A 100 -10.41 -1.61 17.79
CA ILE A 100 -10.09 -0.51 16.88
C ILE A 100 -10.95 -0.65 15.61
N PRO A 101 -11.63 0.42 15.17
CA PRO A 101 -12.41 0.38 13.94
C PRO A 101 -11.58 -0.08 12.75
N GLU A 102 -12.16 -0.96 11.93
CA GLU A 102 -11.45 -1.62 10.83
C GLU A 102 -10.91 -0.63 9.78
N ASP A 103 -11.54 0.53 9.64
CA ASP A 103 -11.11 1.57 8.69
C ASP A 103 -9.66 2.05 8.92
N PHE A 104 -9.13 1.86 10.13
CA PHE A 104 -7.73 2.16 10.42
C PHE A 104 -6.73 1.29 9.63
N LYS A 105 -7.18 0.21 8.99
CA LYS A 105 -6.37 -0.57 8.04
C LYS A 105 -5.86 0.25 6.85
N TYR A 106 -6.53 1.36 6.52
CA TYR A 106 -6.12 2.24 5.43
C TYR A 106 -4.96 3.19 5.80
N LEU A 107 -4.63 3.33 7.09
CA LEU A 107 -3.47 4.13 7.50
C LEU A 107 -2.16 3.61 6.91
N PRO A 108 -1.76 2.34 7.10
CA PRO A 108 -0.50 1.85 6.53
C PRO A 108 -0.51 1.86 4.99
N VAL A 109 -1.68 1.88 4.34
CA VAL A 109 -1.77 2.07 2.89
C VAL A 109 -1.29 3.45 2.49
N ILE A 110 -1.76 4.51 3.19
CA ILE A 110 -1.35 5.90 2.86
C ILE A 110 0.03 6.27 3.41
N GLU A 111 0.50 5.59 4.45
CA GLU A 111 1.81 5.85 5.07
C GLU A 111 2.98 5.29 4.24
N SER A 112 2.86 4.04 3.80
CA SER A 112 3.97 3.33 3.18
C SER A 112 3.62 2.60 1.89
N GLY A 113 2.34 2.56 1.50
CA GLY A 113 1.88 1.69 0.43
C GLY A 113 1.99 0.20 0.76
N LEU A 114 1.93 -0.16 2.05
CA LEU A 114 2.13 -1.53 2.55
C LEU A 114 3.52 -2.09 2.17
N GLU A 115 4.54 -1.26 2.27
CA GLU A 115 5.94 -1.62 2.06
C GLU A 115 6.80 -1.24 3.27
N ASN A 116 7.97 -1.86 3.39
CA ASN A 116 8.95 -1.50 4.40
C ASN A 116 9.76 -0.26 3.97
N ALA A 117 9.06 0.86 3.81
CA ALA A 117 9.63 2.14 3.42
C ALA A 117 10.36 2.84 4.60
N ILE A 118 11.29 3.72 4.24
CA ILE A 118 11.94 4.65 5.17
C ILE A 118 11.69 6.07 4.66
N SER A 119 11.07 6.91 5.49
CA SER A 119 10.83 8.31 5.15
C SER A 119 12.07 9.19 5.35
N TYR A 120 12.04 10.41 4.79
CA TYR A 120 13.07 11.43 5.04
C TYR A 120 13.28 11.72 6.55
N LYS A 121 12.20 11.69 7.34
CA LYS A 121 12.24 11.87 8.80
C LYS A 121 12.63 10.59 9.55
N ARG A 122 13.07 9.53 8.86
CA ARG A 122 13.43 8.21 9.40
C ARG A 122 12.26 7.49 10.10
N ALA A 123 11.04 7.76 9.70
CA ALA A 123 9.92 6.88 9.99
C ALA A 123 10.06 5.60 9.16
N VAL A 124 9.69 4.45 9.71
CA VAL A 124 10.02 3.15 9.16
C VAL A 124 8.82 2.21 9.16
N GLY A 125 8.75 1.38 8.12
CA GLY A 125 7.86 0.23 8.01
C GLY A 125 6.46 0.60 7.53
N PHE A 126 5.54 -0.35 7.62
CA PHE A 126 4.16 -0.19 7.16
C PHE A 126 3.46 0.99 7.82
N TRP A 127 3.63 1.13 9.11
CA TRP A 127 2.99 2.13 9.96
C TRP A 127 3.82 3.41 10.13
N GLN A 128 4.96 3.53 9.48
CA GLN A 128 5.84 4.71 9.49
C GLN A 128 6.12 5.27 10.90
N PHE A 129 6.42 4.39 11.85
CA PHE A 129 6.79 4.83 13.20
C PHE A 129 8.18 5.48 13.23
N LEU A 130 8.28 6.60 13.93
CA LEU A 130 9.56 7.10 14.43
C LEU A 130 10.07 6.20 15.57
N ALA A 131 11.38 6.04 15.70
CA ALA A 131 11.96 5.13 16.70
C ALA A 131 11.54 5.43 18.16
N PRO A 132 11.47 6.69 18.64
CA PRO A 132 10.93 6.97 19.96
C PRO A 132 9.49 6.50 20.14
N THR A 133 8.59 6.89 19.23
CA THR A 133 7.18 6.51 19.27
C THR A 133 6.98 5.00 19.19
N ALA A 134 7.80 4.30 18.38
CA ALA A 134 7.78 2.84 18.30
C ALA A 134 8.09 2.19 19.66
N ARG A 135 9.14 2.66 20.35
CA ARG A 135 9.52 2.16 21.68
C ARG A 135 8.46 2.45 22.74
N GLU A 136 7.88 3.65 22.73
CA GLU A 136 6.77 4.05 23.63
C GLU A 136 5.54 3.12 23.46
N ASN A 137 5.34 2.56 22.26
CA ASN A 137 4.25 1.63 21.97
C ASN A 137 4.69 0.16 22.00
N GLY A 138 5.89 -0.14 22.52
CA GLY A 138 6.33 -1.48 22.89
C GLY A 138 7.16 -2.20 21.84
N LEU A 139 7.58 -1.56 20.74
CA LEU A 139 8.47 -2.16 19.75
C LEU A 139 9.94 -2.10 20.21
N VAL A 140 10.67 -3.16 19.90
CA VAL A 140 12.13 -3.20 20.03
C VAL A 140 12.76 -2.50 18.81
N VAL A 141 13.53 -1.47 19.06
CA VAL A 141 14.26 -0.74 18.01
C VAL A 141 15.69 -0.50 18.50
N ASN A 142 16.63 -1.26 17.93
CA ASN A 142 18.07 -1.14 18.17
C ASN A 142 18.85 -1.49 16.88
N ASN A 143 20.17 -1.60 16.95
CA ASN A 143 21.02 -1.88 15.78
C ASN A 143 20.87 -3.29 15.21
N GLU A 144 20.37 -4.26 15.97
CA GLU A 144 20.24 -5.66 15.57
C GLU A 144 18.79 -6.00 15.21
N ILE A 145 17.84 -5.40 15.92
CA ILE A 145 16.41 -5.65 15.83
C ILE A 145 15.69 -4.31 15.64
N ASP A 146 14.84 -4.25 14.61
CA ASP A 146 13.95 -3.12 14.40
C ASP A 146 12.55 -3.63 14.04
N GLU A 147 11.70 -3.77 15.05
CA GLU A 147 10.34 -4.33 14.90
C GLU A 147 9.37 -3.40 14.16
N ARG A 148 9.78 -2.18 13.80
CA ARG A 148 9.00 -1.31 12.89
C ARG A 148 8.88 -1.93 11.49
N TYR A 149 9.85 -2.77 11.09
CA TYR A 149 9.82 -3.52 9.83
C TYR A 149 8.93 -4.76 9.86
N ASP A 150 8.42 -5.15 11.02
CA ASP A 150 7.49 -6.26 11.16
C ASP A 150 6.05 -5.74 11.05
N PRO A 151 5.30 -6.08 9.98
CA PRO A 151 3.94 -5.57 9.77
C PRO A 151 2.98 -5.92 10.91
N ILE A 152 3.11 -7.10 11.48
CA ILE A 152 2.21 -7.59 12.52
C ILE A 152 2.52 -6.91 13.87
N LYS A 153 3.78 -6.89 14.29
CA LYS A 153 4.18 -6.24 15.54
C LYS A 153 3.91 -4.73 15.50
N SER A 154 4.20 -4.09 14.36
CA SER A 154 3.90 -2.67 14.20
C SER A 154 2.41 -2.37 14.19
N THR A 155 1.55 -3.30 13.75
CA THR A 155 0.10 -3.16 13.89
C THR A 155 -0.33 -3.17 15.35
N TYR A 156 0.21 -4.05 16.20
CA TYR A 156 -0.06 -4.00 17.64
C TYR A 156 0.43 -2.72 18.31
N ALA A 157 1.53 -2.15 17.85
CA ALA A 157 1.99 -0.83 18.32
C ALA A 157 1.03 0.28 17.87
N ALA A 158 0.51 0.22 16.64
CA ALA A 158 -0.50 1.16 16.15
C ALA A 158 -1.79 1.08 16.94
N VAL A 159 -2.25 -0.12 17.31
CA VAL A 159 -3.39 -0.32 18.22
C VAL A 159 -3.20 0.45 19.53
N LYS A 160 -2.03 0.32 20.18
CA LYS A 160 -1.73 1.03 21.43
C LYS A 160 -1.77 2.54 21.26
N TYR A 161 -1.17 3.03 20.17
CA TYR A 161 -1.17 4.45 19.83
C TYR A 161 -2.60 4.97 19.64
N LEU A 162 -3.42 4.27 18.83
CA LEU A 162 -4.77 4.66 18.48
C LEU A 162 -5.72 4.62 19.70
N LYS A 163 -5.61 3.60 20.58
CA LYS A 163 -6.34 3.57 21.86
C LYS A 163 -6.01 4.78 22.72
N LYS A 164 -4.72 5.14 22.84
CA LYS A 164 -4.29 6.31 23.60
C LYS A 164 -4.81 7.61 22.98
N ALA A 165 -4.78 7.73 21.65
CA ALA A 165 -5.30 8.89 20.93
C ALA A 165 -6.82 9.03 21.11
N ASN A 166 -7.56 7.93 20.94
CA ASN A 166 -9.02 7.94 21.07
C ASN A 166 -9.47 8.24 22.50
N LYS A 167 -8.77 7.71 23.50
CA LYS A 167 -9.02 8.10 24.92
C LYS A 167 -8.87 9.60 25.15
N LYS A 168 -8.04 10.29 24.32
CA LYS A 168 -7.80 11.74 24.46
C LYS A 168 -8.85 12.57 23.72
N PHE A 169 -9.28 12.13 22.54
CA PHE A 169 -10.12 12.94 21.66
C PHE A 169 -11.59 12.52 21.69
N ASP A 170 -11.89 11.31 22.12
CA ASP A 170 -13.20 10.66 22.01
C ASP A 170 -13.81 10.79 20.60
N ASN A 171 -12.91 10.78 19.59
CA ASN A 171 -13.24 10.97 18.18
C ASN A 171 -12.20 10.27 17.30
N TRP A 172 -12.64 9.40 16.42
CA TRP A 172 -11.75 8.59 15.60
C TRP A 172 -11.11 9.35 14.46
N VAL A 173 -11.80 10.33 13.87
CA VAL A 173 -11.21 11.19 12.82
C VAL A 173 -10.05 12.02 13.40
N SER A 174 -10.25 12.60 14.58
CA SER A 174 -9.20 13.35 15.30
C SER A 174 -8.04 12.43 15.72
N SER A 175 -8.36 11.19 16.12
CA SER A 175 -7.35 10.18 16.43
C SER A 175 -6.51 9.81 15.22
N ALA A 176 -7.13 9.64 14.05
CA ALA A 176 -6.42 9.43 12.80
C ALA A 176 -5.56 10.64 12.40
N ALA A 177 -6.06 11.87 12.53
CA ALA A 177 -5.28 13.08 12.26
C ALA A 177 -4.06 13.20 13.17
N SER A 178 -4.20 12.76 14.44
CA SER A 178 -3.10 12.74 15.41
C SER A 178 -1.97 11.78 15.02
N TYR A 179 -2.24 10.77 14.23
CA TYR A 179 -1.22 9.85 13.73
C TYR A 179 -0.16 10.58 12.90
N ASN A 180 -0.60 11.53 12.07
CA ASN A 180 0.30 12.36 11.26
C ASN A 180 0.97 13.50 12.06
N ARG A 181 0.20 14.23 12.89
CA ARG A 181 0.65 15.45 13.58
C ARG A 181 1.13 15.23 15.02
N GLY A 182 0.89 14.05 15.56
CA GLY A 182 1.05 13.76 16.99
C GLY A 182 -0.15 14.24 17.82
N VAL A 183 -0.43 13.50 18.90
CA VAL A 183 -1.56 13.79 19.81
C VAL A 183 -1.49 15.24 20.34
N ARG A 184 -0.33 15.66 20.85
CA ARG A 184 -0.13 17.04 21.33
C ARG A 184 -0.35 18.09 20.25
N GLY A 185 0.04 17.79 19.00
CA GLY A 185 -0.11 18.72 17.88
C GLY A 185 -1.58 19.01 17.55
N ILE A 186 -2.43 17.99 17.54
CA ILE A 186 -3.89 18.15 17.33
C ILE A 186 -4.51 18.81 18.55
N GLU A 187 -4.20 18.36 19.77
CA GLU A 187 -4.73 18.94 21.02
C GLU A 187 -4.45 20.46 21.11
N ASN A 188 -3.21 20.87 20.85
CA ASN A 188 -2.83 22.29 20.89
C ASN A 188 -3.57 23.10 19.80
N SER A 189 -3.77 22.52 18.61
CA SER A 189 -4.54 23.19 17.55
C SER A 189 -6.01 23.36 17.94
N MET A 190 -6.63 22.33 18.53
CA MET A 190 -8.02 22.41 19.04
C MET A 190 -8.15 23.48 20.13
N LYS A 191 -7.25 23.49 21.10
CA LYS A 191 -7.27 24.49 22.20
C LYS A 191 -7.07 25.92 21.67
N SER A 192 -6.11 26.14 20.79
CA SER A 192 -5.79 27.49 20.28
C SER A 192 -6.89 28.05 19.40
N GLN A 193 -7.58 27.18 18.63
CA GLN A 193 -8.66 27.56 17.73
C GLN A 193 -10.04 27.45 18.38
N LYS A 194 -10.13 26.95 19.61
CA LYS A 194 -11.37 26.76 20.39
C LYS A 194 -12.41 25.91 19.66
N VAL A 195 -11.99 24.81 19.03
CA VAL A 195 -12.82 23.83 18.32
C VAL A 195 -12.53 22.42 18.81
N ASN A 196 -13.50 21.51 18.69
CA ASN A 196 -13.42 20.16 19.23
C ASN A 196 -13.41 19.06 18.16
N ASP A 197 -13.52 19.40 16.88
CA ASP A 197 -13.53 18.44 15.78
C ASP A 197 -12.45 18.78 14.74
N PHE A 198 -12.07 17.78 13.96
CA PHE A 198 -11.04 17.90 12.92
C PHE A 198 -11.45 18.83 11.78
N PHE A 199 -12.72 18.79 11.36
CA PHE A 199 -13.19 19.49 10.17
C PHE A 199 -13.27 21.01 10.36
N SER A 200 -13.35 21.45 11.61
CA SER A 200 -13.29 22.88 11.99
C SER A 200 -11.86 23.39 12.20
N LEU A 201 -10.81 22.51 12.11
CA LEU A 201 -9.43 22.89 12.34
C LEU A 201 -8.76 23.49 11.08
N TYR A 202 -8.12 24.63 11.24
CA TYR A 202 -7.14 25.13 10.28
C TYR A 202 -5.77 24.50 10.58
N LEU A 203 -5.30 23.65 9.67
CA LEU A 203 -4.04 22.91 9.82
C LEU A 203 -3.13 23.12 8.61
N ASN A 204 -1.85 22.74 8.72
CA ASN A 204 -0.96 22.71 7.59
C ASN A 204 -1.46 21.75 6.49
N LYS A 205 -1.01 21.96 5.26
CA LYS A 205 -1.45 21.19 4.08
C LYS A 205 -1.28 19.68 4.23
N GLU A 206 -0.20 19.22 4.86
CA GLU A 206 0.10 17.79 5.05
C GLU A 206 -0.96 17.13 5.94
N THR A 207 -1.17 17.68 7.15
CA THR A 207 -2.14 17.12 8.11
C THR A 207 -3.57 17.25 7.63
N THR A 208 -3.92 18.36 6.97
CA THR A 208 -5.26 18.54 6.38
C THR A 208 -5.53 17.47 5.33
N ARG A 209 -4.59 17.20 4.41
CA ARG A 209 -4.74 16.17 3.37
C ARG A 209 -4.82 14.75 3.92
N TYR A 210 -4.27 14.51 5.09
CA TYR A 210 -4.09 13.17 5.63
C TYR A 210 -5.42 12.40 5.73
N ILE A 211 -6.44 13.00 6.31
CA ILE A 211 -7.77 12.37 6.44
C ILE A 211 -8.39 12.13 5.06
N TYR A 212 -8.36 13.10 4.17
CA TYR A 212 -8.96 12.95 2.83
C TYR A 212 -8.26 11.89 1.98
N ARG A 213 -6.95 11.67 2.17
CA ARG A 213 -6.22 10.54 1.57
C ARG A 213 -6.73 9.20 2.09
N ILE A 214 -7.01 9.10 3.39
CA ILE A 214 -7.60 7.88 3.96
C ILE A 214 -8.98 7.64 3.35
N LEU A 215 -9.84 8.67 3.30
CA LEU A 215 -11.20 8.57 2.75
C LEU A 215 -11.17 8.15 1.27
N ALA A 216 -10.27 8.73 0.46
CA ALA A 216 -10.12 8.39 -0.95
C ALA A 216 -9.68 6.94 -1.15
N VAL A 217 -8.67 6.48 -0.38
CA VAL A 217 -8.22 5.10 -0.42
C VAL A 217 -9.33 4.16 0.03
N LYS A 218 -10.05 4.47 1.13
CA LYS A 218 -11.20 3.69 1.58
C LYS A 218 -12.24 3.55 0.47
N ALA A 219 -12.67 4.65 -0.14
CA ALA A 219 -13.67 4.64 -1.20
C ALA A 219 -13.26 3.77 -2.39
N ILE A 220 -12.00 3.87 -2.83
CA ILE A 220 -11.48 3.07 -3.95
C ILE A 220 -11.36 1.59 -3.58
N PHE A 221 -10.95 1.27 -2.35
CA PHE A 221 -10.74 -0.11 -1.92
C PHE A 221 -12.04 -0.86 -1.62
N GLU A 222 -13.11 -0.15 -1.23
CA GLU A 222 -14.44 -0.74 -1.03
C GLU A 222 -15.14 -1.07 -2.35
N ASP A 223 -14.91 -0.28 -3.40
CA ASP A 223 -15.44 -0.54 -4.75
C ASP A 223 -14.43 -0.11 -5.82
N PRO A 224 -13.37 -0.91 -6.08
CA PRO A 224 -12.34 -0.56 -7.05
C PRO A 224 -12.90 -0.36 -8.46
N SER A 225 -13.90 -1.15 -8.86
CA SER A 225 -14.47 -1.12 -10.21
C SER A 225 -15.15 0.21 -10.53
N LYS A 226 -15.81 0.80 -9.55
CA LYS A 226 -16.42 2.13 -9.64
C LYS A 226 -15.39 3.20 -10.02
N TYR A 227 -14.16 3.05 -9.57
CA TYR A 227 -13.04 3.99 -9.79
C TYR A 227 -12.09 3.54 -10.91
N GLY A 228 -12.51 2.60 -11.75
CA GLY A 228 -11.79 2.18 -12.95
C GLY A 228 -10.72 1.11 -12.73
N PHE A 229 -10.70 0.45 -11.57
CA PHE A 229 -9.75 -0.62 -11.26
C PHE A 229 -10.44 -1.98 -11.31
N ASN A 230 -10.28 -2.69 -12.42
CA ASN A 230 -10.79 -4.04 -12.60
C ASN A 230 -9.62 -5.02 -12.48
N LEU A 231 -9.52 -5.71 -11.36
CA LEU A 231 -8.49 -6.70 -11.08
C LEU A 231 -9.15 -8.08 -10.96
N ASP A 232 -8.58 -9.05 -11.65
CA ASP A 232 -8.96 -10.45 -11.51
C ASP A 232 -8.26 -11.09 -10.30
N SER A 233 -8.75 -12.25 -9.87
CA SER A 233 -8.20 -12.95 -8.72
C SER A 233 -6.70 -13.25 -8.86
N LEU A 234 -6.20 -13.48 -10.07
CA LEU A 234 -4.79 -13.76 -10.36
C LEU A 234 -3.90 -12.50 -10.30
N ASP A 235 -4.49 -11.32 -10.32
CA ASP A 235 -3.75 -10.06 -10.25
C ASP A 235 -3.24 -9.74 -8.84
N TYR A 236 -3.85 -10.31 -7.80
CA TYR A 236 -3.56 -9.97 -6.43
C TYR A 236 -2.33 -10.69 -5.87
N TYR A 237 -1.67 -10.08 -4.90
CA TYR A 237 -0.62 -10.73 -4.10
C TYR A 237 -1.24 -11.36 -2.86
N TYR A 238 -1.08 -12.67 -2.73
CA TYR A 238 -1.61 -13.44 -1.61
C TYR A 238 -0.57 -13.68 -0.52
N PRO A 239 -1.00 -13.97 0.73
CA PRO A 239 -0.10 -14.44 1.76
C PRO A 239 0.60 -15.73 1.34
N GLU A 240 1.89 -15.82 1.63
CA GLU A 240 2.68 -17.04 1.40
C GLU A 240 2.58 -17.96 2.62
N LYS A 241 2.64 -19.28 2.39
CA LYS A 241 2.70 -20.26 3.48
C LYS A 241 4.08 -20.25 4.09
N LEU A 242 4.17 -19.94 5.37
CA LEU A 242 5.42 -19.85 6.10
C LEU A 242 5.45 -20.87 7.24
N LYS A 243 6.65 -21.38 7.52
CA LYS A 243 6.94 -22.20 8.69
C LYS A 243 7.53 -21.32 9.79
N GLU A 244 7.07 -21.52 11.01
CA GLU A 244 7.52 -20.79 12.19
C GLU A 244 8.65 -21.52 12.89
N TYR A 245 9.68 -20.79 13.26
CA TYR A 245 10.81 -21.28 14.06
C TYR A 245 10.89 -20.46 15.35
N LYS A 246 10.56 -21.11 16.48
CA LYS A 246 10.69 -20.49 17.80
C LYS A 246 12.18 -20.47 18.19
N ILE A 247 12.72 -19.29 18.35
CA ILE A 247 14.12 -19.05 18.70
C ILE A 247 14.24 -18.82 20.21
N THR A 248 14.88 -19.75 20.89
CA THR A 248 15.07 -19.77 22.35
C THR A 248 16.52 -19.54 22.78
N ARG A 249 17.44 -19.43 21.82
CA ARG A 249 18.87 -19.14 22.02
C ARG A 249 19.39 -18.21 20.94
N SER A 250 20.45 -17.47 21.25
CA SER A 250 21.08 -16.56 20.28
C SER A 250 21.60 -17.32 19.04
N ILE A 251 21.51 -16.66 17.88
CA ILE A 251 22.00 -17.17 16.60
C ILE A 251 23.18 -16.28 16.18
N PRO A 252 24.43 -16.78 16.23
CA PRO A 252 25.60 -15.96 15.89
C PRO A 252 25.72 -15.67 14.39
N ASN A 253 25.18 -16.54 13.54
CA ASN A 253 25.22 -16.39 12.07
C ASN A 253 23.90 -16.83 11.45
N LEU A 254 23.09 -15.85 11.06
CA LEU A 254 21.77 -16.07 10.44
C LEU A 254 21.87 -16.67 9.03
N THR A 255 22.95 -16.42 8.29
CA THR A 255 23.17 -17.04 6.98
C THR A 255 23.30 -18.55 7.13
N ASN A 256 24.21 -19.02 8.01
CA ASN A 256 24.39 -20.45 8.26
C ASN A 256 23.13 -21.08 8.81
N TRP A 257 22.45 -20.38 9.75
CA TRP A 257 21.21 -20.86 10.32
C TRP A 257 20.11 -21.03 9.25
N SER A 258 19.98 -20.10 8.30
CA SER A 258 18.98 -20.21 7.23
C SER A 258 19.27 -21.38 6.30
N LEU A 259 20.53 -21.62 5.94
CA LEU A 259 20.95 -22.77 5.12
C LEU A 259 20.65 -24.10 5.81
N THR A 260 20.98 -24.23 7.10
CA THR A 260 20.69 -25.44 7.91
C THR A 260 19.18 -25.73 8.00
N ASN A 261 18.33 -24.69 7.89
CA ASN A 261 16.87 -24.82 7.93
C ASN A 261 16.24 -24.86 6.52
N GLY A 262 16.99 -25.20 5.47
CA GLY A 262 16.48 -25.41 4.12
C GLY A 262 16.06 -24.13 3.37
N SER A 263 16.63 -22.98 3.74
CA SER A 263 16.36 -21.69 3.13
C SER A 263 17.67 -20.94 2.81
N ASN A 264 17.59 -19.66 2.47
CA ASN A 264 18.75 -18.81 2.21
C ASN A 264 18.60 -17.45 2.89
N TYR A 265 19.69 -16.68 2.93
CA TYR A 265 19.71 -15.39 3.61
C TYR A 265 18.73 -14.36 3.01
N LYS A 266 18.50 -14.38 1.68
CA LYS A 266 17.54 -13.49 1.02
C LYS A 266 16.11 -13.77 1.50
N GLU A 267 15.71 -15.03 1.53
CA GLU A 267 14.38 -15.43 2.03
C GLU A 267 14.23 -15.13 3.52
N LEU A 268 15.24 -15.48 4.33
CA LEU A 268 15.26 -15.11 5.74
C LEU A 268 14.98 -13.61 5.93
N LYS A 269 15.69 -12.75 5.24
CA LYS A 269 15.53 -11.29 5.36
C LYS A 269 14.21 -10.79 4.78
N ARG A 270 13.70 -11.43 3.73
CA ARG A 270 12.41 -11.10 3.12
C ARG A 270 11.25 -11.32 4.08
N TYR A 271 11.24 -12.45 4.78
CA TYR A 271 10.16 -12.80 5.71
C TYR A 271 10.38 -12.28 7.14
N ASN A 272 11.62 -11.89 7.47
CA ASN A 272 11.98 -11.31 8.77
C ASN A 272 12.77 -10.01 8.60
N PRO A 273 12.18 -8.98 7.98
CA PRO A 273 12.89 -7.72 7.69
C PRO A 273 13.28 -6.96 8.96
N TRP A 274 12.70 -7.30 10.10
CA TRP A 274 13.03 -6.77 11.42
C TRP A 274 14.41 -7.18 11.93
N LEU A 275 15.01 -8.24 11.39
CA LEU A 275 16.40 -8.65 11.62
C LEU A 275 17.36 -7.73 10.84
N ARG A 276 18.09 -6.85 11.52
CA ARG A 276 18.91 -5.83 10.85
C ARG A 276 20.37 -6.24 10.67
N LYS A 277 20.89 -7.17 11.48
CA LYS A 277 22.24 -7.76 11.36
C LYS A 277 22.20 -9.21 10.85
N ASN A 278 23.37 -9.83 10.71
CA ASN A 278 23.52 -11.25 10.41
C ASN A 278 23.64 -12.10 11.69
N SER A 279 23.17 -11.57 12.81
CA SER A 279 23.08 -12.27 14.09
C SER A 279 21.75 -11.95 14.75
N LEU A 280 21.38 -12.75 15.75
CA LEU A 280 20.25 -12.48 16.63
C LEU A 280 20.67 -12.81 18.07
N THR A 281 20.84 -11.77 18.87
CA THR A 281 21.16 -11.92 20.29
C THR A 281 19.88 -11.95 21.11
N LEU A 282 19.63 -13.04 21.81
CA LEU A 282 18.51 -13.13 22.74
C LEU A 282 18.87 -12.52 24.09
N ARG A 283 18.02 -11.59 24.53
CA ARG A 283 18.03 -11.11 25.90
C ARG A 283 17.32 -12.13 26.81
N LYS A 284 17.72 -12.17 28.06
CA LYS A 284 17.12 -13.05 29.09
C LYS A 284 15.59 -12.94 29.06
N ASN A 285 14.89 -14.09 29.03
CA ASN A 285 13.42 -14.20 28.99
C ASN A 285 12.73 -13.64 27.73
N LYS A 286 13.45 -13.50 26.60
CA LYS A 286 12.84 -13.13 25.31
C LYS A 286 12.98 -14.28 24.32
N ASN A 287 11.88 -14.57 23.62
CA ASN A 287 11.85 -15.48 22.48
C ASN A 287 11.47 -14.67 21.24
N TYR A 288 11.93 -15.13 20.08
CA TYR A 288 11.52 -14.60 18.78
C TYR A 288 10.98 -15.72 17.91
N ILE A 289 10.14 -15.37 16.95
CA ILE A 289 9.72 -16.27 15.89
C ILE A 289 10.38 -15.80 14.60
N ILE A 290 11.06 -16.70 13.92
CA ILE A 290 11.60 -16.51 12.57
C ILE A 290 10.73 -17.29 11.59
N TYR A 291 10.36 -16.66 10.50
CA TYR A 291 9.56 -17.24 9.43
C TYR A 291 10.44 -17.63 8.25
N LEU A 292 10.24 -18.81 7.70
CA LEU A 292 10.84 -19.26 6.44
C LEU A 292 9.75 -19.85 5.53
N PRO A 293 9.99 -19.94 4.20
CA PRO A 293 9.04 -20.58 3.29
C PRO A 293 8.75 -22.02 3.72
N ASN A 294 7.47 -22.39 3.70
CA ASN A 294 7.05 -23.76 3.90
C ASN A 294 7.09 -24.50 2.56
N ARG A 295 8.21 -25.16 2.28
CA ARG A 295 8.44 -25.98 1.07
C ARG A 295 8.12 -27.42 1.31
#